data_3704391afdf6990ea925e27849e2616d
#
_entry.id   3704391afdf6990ea925e27849e2616d
#
_cell.length_a   1.000
_cell.length_b   1.000
_cell.length_c   1.000
_cell.angle_alpha   90.00
_cell.angle_beta   90.00
_cell.angle_gamma   90.00
#
_symmetry.space_group_name_H-M   'P 1'
#
loop_
_entity.id
_entity.type
_entity.pdbx_description
1 polymer ?
#
loop_
_entity_poly.entity_id
_entity_poly.type
_entity_poly.pdbx_seq_one_letter_code
_entity_poly.pdbx_strand_id
1 'polypeptide(L)'
;HKTPIGICADARDAVPALAEVLGETPSRDGEAVKAQIAKDKAAYRDEWLKHDSKGRVNPCRFFTELRSQLDDDAIVISDDGNHTFLTAELMQINKGGEFLSPTDFNCMGYCVPASIGVKMALPDRQVAGIVGDGAFLMTGLESVTAGANDIAPIWFVFNDGELAQIAQAQEIPYQRTACTDVGKLNYEAFATATGVDYVEIRTDDDLADGISRALAAAGDNRPVLVNVHIDYSKKTQFTVGTVQTNLKRFDTKNKLRIVGRAIKRKIFGT
;
A
#
# COMPACT_ATOMS: atom_id res chain seq x y z
N HIS A 1 25.89 -1.15 9.19
CA HIS A 1 25.50 -0.78 10.57
C HIS A 1 26.47 -1.40 11.56
N LYS A 2 26.89 -0.63 12.57
CA LYS A 2 27.60 -1.21 13.72
C LYS A 2 26.54 -1.88 14.58
N THR A 3 26.51 -3.20 14.60
CA THR A 3 25.68 -3.99 15.51
C THR A 3 26.50 -4.35 16.76
N PRO A 4 25.93 -4.28 17.96
CA PRO A 4 26.63 -4.70 19.18
C PRO A 4 27.03 -6.18 19.13
N ILE A 5 26.17 -7.00 18.55
CA ILE A 5 26.37 -8.44 18.37
C ILE A 5 25.92 -8.78 16.94
N GLY A 6 26.82 -9.43 16.18
CA GLY A 6 26.52 -9.97 14.85
C GLY A 6 26.49 -11.49 14.90
N ILE A 7 25.39 -12.09 14.44
CA ILE A 7 25.24 -13.54 14.30
C ILE A 7 25.15 -13.83 12.80
N CYS A 8 26.15 -14.57 12.29
CA CYS A 8 26.19 -15.05 10.91
C CYS A 8 25.75 -16.50 10.87
N ALA A 9 24.45 -16.73 10.72
CA ALA A 9 23.85 -18.06 10.68
C ALA A 9 22.53 -18.04 9.92
N ASP A 10 22.03 -19.20 9.51
CA ASP A 10 20.66 -19.33 9.03
C ASP A 10 19.68 -18.98 10.17
N ALA A 11 18.67 -18.19 9.87
CA ALA A 11 17.64 -17.83 10.85
C ALA A 11 16.90 -19.06 11.41
N ARG A 12 16.81 -20.14 10.61
CA ARG A 12 16.22 -21.43 11.02
C ARG A 12 16.97 -22.07 12.18
N ASP A 13 18.29 -21.84 12.26
CA ASP A 13 19.14 -22.38 13.33
C ASP A 13 19.30 -21.35 14.46
N ALA A 14 19.47 -20.08 14.10
CA ALA A 14 19.75 -19.01 15.08
C ALA A 14 18.53 -18.71 15.98
N VAL A 15 17.31 -18.69 15.42
CA VAL A 15 16.10 -18.34 16.20
C VAL A 15 15.78 -19.37 17.27
N PRO A 16 15.76 -20.70 16.99
CA PRO A 16 15.57 -21.70 18.02
C PRO A 16 16.67 -21.69 19.10
N ALA A 17 17.95 -21.56 18.70
CA ALA A 17 19.06 -21.48 19.66
C ALA A 17 18.95 -20.25 20.59
N LEU A 18 18.53 -19.09 20.06
CA LEU A 18 18.28 -17.92 20.90
C LEU A 18 17.09 -18.15 21.84
N ALA A 19 16.02 -18.78 21.35
CA ALA A 19 14.86 -19.11 22.18
C ALA A 19 15.22 -20.06 23.34
N GLU A 20 16.06 -21.07 23.08
CA GLU A 20 16.57 -22.00 24.09
C GLU A 20 17.41 -21.26 25.18
N VAL A 21 18.32 -20.37 24.76
CA VAL A 21 19.16 -19.61 25.70
C VAL A 21 18.33 -18.62 26.53
N LEU A 22 17.29 -18.03 25.94
CA LEU A 22 16.39 -17.11 26.66
C LEU A 22 15.53 -17.84 27.69
N GLY A 23 15.20 -19.11 27.45
CA GLY A 23 14.37 -19.92 28.33
C GLY A 23 13.03 -19.24 28.66
N GLU A 24 12.51 -19.52 29.84
CA GLU A 24 11.33 -18.85 30.38
C GLU A 24 11.69 -17.49 31.00
N THR A 25 12.23 -16.57 30.19
CA THR A 25 12.43 -15.21 30.67
C THR A 25 11.07 -14.58 30.97
N PRO A 26 10.86 -14.00 32.15
CA PRO A 26 9.59 -13.34 32.45
C PRO A 26 9.30 -12.30 31.37
N SER A 27 8.18 -12.47 30.65
CA SER A 27 7.78 -11.49 29.66
C SER A 27 7.52 -10.15 30.33
N ARG A 28 7.83 -9.06 29.65
CA ARG A 28 7.22 -7.76 30.01
C ARG A 28 5.71 -7.96 30.06
N ASP A 29 5.03 -7.14 30.87
CA ASP A 29 3.57 -7.16 30.91
C ASP A 29 2.98 -7.04 29.49
N GLY A 30 2.62 -8.19 28.92
CA GLY A 30 2.12 -8.28 27.55
C GLY A 30 0.82 -7.52 27.36
N GLU A 31 -0.01 -7.43 28.39
CA GLU A 31 -1.27 -6.69 28.32
C GLU A 31 -1.03 -5.18 28.30
N ALA A 32 -0.09 -4.66 29.09
CA ALA A 32 0.29 -3.24 29.02
C ALA A 32 0.86 -2.86 27.65
N VAL A 33 1.68 -3.74 27.04
CA VAL A 33 2.21 -3.53 25.69
C VAL A 33 1.10 -3.55 24.65
N LYS A 34 0.17 -4.50 24.71
CA LYS A 34 -0.99 -4.56 23.80
C LYS A 34 -1.87 -3.32 23.92
N ALA A 35 -2.15 -2.87 25.15
CA ALA A 35 -2.93 -1.67 25.39
C ALA A 35 -2.25 -0.42 24.82
N GLN A 36 -0.92 -0.30 24.95
CA GLN A 36 -0.18 0.81 24.38
C GLN A 36 -0.22 0.78 22.84
N ILE A 37 -0.01 -0.39 22.21
CA ILE A 37 -0.11 -0.55 20.76
C ILE A 37 -1.52 -0.17 20.26
N ALA A 38 -2.57 -0.64 20.95
CA ALA A 38 -3.95 -0.31 20.59
C ALA A 38 -4.22 1.20 20.67
N LYS A 39 -3.74 1.85 21.73
CA LYS A 39 -3.84 3.30 21.91
C LYS A 39 -3.13 4.07 20.79
N ASP A 40 -1.89 3.69 20.46
CA ASP A 40 -1.10 4.38 19.44
C ASP A 40 -1.72 4.20 18.04
N LYS A 41 -2.20 2.99 17.72
CA LYS A 41 -2.94 2.73 16.48
C LYS A 41 -4.23 3.54 16.40
N ALA A 42 -5.00 3.62 17.47
CA ALA A 42 -6.24 4.41 17.51
C ALA A 42 -5.93 5.90 17.28
N ALA A 43 -4.95 6.46 17.97
CA ALA A 43 -4.54 7.85 17.80
C ALA A 43 -4.11 8.14 16.34
N TYR A 44 -3.34 7.23 15.73
CA TYR A 44 -2.90 7.37 14.33
C TYR A 44 -4.08 7.31 13.34
N ARG A 45 -5.04 6.40 13.56
CA ARG A 45 -6.27 6.34 12.75
C ARG A 45 -7.10 7.61 12.88
N ASP A 46 -7.21 8.16 14.10
CA ASP A 46 -7.92 9.42 14.35
C ASP A 46 -7.30 10.60 13.60
N GLU A 47 -5.97 10.65 13.47
CA GLU A 47 -5.29 11.65 12.65
C GLU A 47 -5.65 11.54 11.16
N TRP A 48 -5.78 10.32 10.63
CA TRP A 48 -6.22 10.08 9.26
C TRP A 48 -7.68 10.46 9.05
N LEU A 49 -8.56 10.11 9.98
CA LEU A 49 -10.00 10.40 9.89
C LEU A 49 -10.31 11.90 9.97
N LYS A 50 -9.45 12.68 10.65
CA LYS A 50 -9.56 14.16 10.72
C LYS A 50 -8.98 14.87 9.49
N HIS A 51 -8.24 14.14 8.66
CA HIS A 51 -7.64 14.71 7.46
C HIS A 51 -8.71 15.02 6.41
N ASP A 52 -8.68 16.23 5.86
CA ASP A 52 -9.54 16.64 4.76
C ASP A 52 -9.00 16.10 3.42
N SER A 53 -9.65 15.11 2.88
CA SER A 53 -9.33 14.49 1.59
C SER A 53 -9.86 15.27 0.38
N LYS A 54 -10.41 16.47 0.57
CA LYS A 54 -10.86 17.39 -0.48
C LYS A 54 -11.82 16.74 -1.49
N GLY A 55 -12.75 15.95 -0.99
CA GLY A 55 -13.74 15.24 -1.81
C GLY A 55 -13.21 14.00 -2.52
N ARG A 56 -11.99 13.56 -2.22
CA ARG A 56 -11.46 12.25 -2.64
C ARG A 56 -11.65 11.22 -1.52
N VAL A 57 -11.32 9.98 -1.82
CA VAL A 57 -11.39 8.87 -0.86
C VAL A 57 -10.27 8.99 0.18
N ASN A 58 -10.65 9.01 1.46
CA ASN A 58 -9.72 8.95 2.57
C ASN A 58 -9.15 7.52 2.71
N PRO A 59 -7.82 7.32 2.68
CA PRO A 59 -7.23 5.99 2.76
C PRO A 59 -7.64 5.21 4.02
N CYS A 60 -7.75 5.86 5.17
CA CYS A 60 -8.13 5.18 6.40
C CYS A 60 -9.59 4.70 6.37
N ARG A 61 -10.49 5.46 5.76
CA ARG A 61 -11.89 5.04 5.55
C ARG A 61 -11.95 3.88 4.58
N PHE A 62 -11.20 3.97 3.46
CA PHE A 62 -11.11 2.89 2.48
C PHE A 62 -10.70 1.56 3.12
N PHE A 63 -9.56 1.53 3.84
CA PHE A 63 -9.07 0.28 4.43
C PHE A 63 -9.95 -0.22 5.58
N THR A 64 -10.62 0.68 6.29
CA THR A 64 -11.60 0.30 7.32
C THR A 64 -12.81 -0.38 6.71
N GLU A 65 -13.36 0.22 5.67
CA GLU A 65 -14.53 -0.32 4.96
C GLU A 65 -14.19 -1.62 4.24
N LEU A 66 -13.07 -1.65 3.53
CA LEU A 66 -12.61 -2.88 2.85
C LEU A 66 -12.46 -4.04 3.85
N ARG A 67 -11.79 -3.81 5.00
CA ARG A 67 -11.62 -4.86 6.01
C ARG A 67 -12.94 -5.35 6.60
N SER A 68 -13.92 -4.45 6.78
CA SER A 68 -15.22 -4.82 7.34
C SER A 68 -16.06 -5.73 6.42
N GLN A 69 -15.78 -5.70 5.12
CA GLN A 69 -16.53 -6.47 4.12
C GLN A 69 -15.78 -7.70 3.61
N LEU A 70 -14.45 -7.76 3.79
CA LEU A 70 -13.66 -8.94 3.41
C LEU A 70 -13.80 -10.06 4.44
N ASP A 71 -13.73 -11.30 3.98
CA ASP A 71 -13.61 -12.47 4.83
C ASP A 71 -12.33 -12.42 5.68
N ASP A 72 -12.33 -13.11 6.82
CA ASP A 72 -11.18 -13.12 7.73
C ASP A 72 -9.92 -13.74 7.12
N ASP A 73 -10.07 -14.57 6.12
CA ASP A 73 -8.99 -15.26 5.42
C ASP A 73 -8.71 -14.72 4.00
N ALA A 74 -9.29 -13.56 3.65
CA ALA A 74 -9.03 -12.90 2.38
C ALA A 74 -7.54 -12.59 2.18
N ILE A 75 -7.04 -12.76 0.96
CA ILE A 75 -5.67 -12.40 0.58
C ILE A 75 -5.64 -10.96 0.07
N VAL A 76 -4.80 -10.14 0.68
CA VAL A 76 -4.54 -8.77 0.24
C VAL A 76 -3.18 -8.71 -0.44
N ILE A 77 -3.15 -8.18 -1.65
CA ILE A 77 -1.91 -8.04 -2.45
C ILE A 77 -1.70 -6.56 -2.72
N SER A 78 -0.54 -6.03 -2.37
CA SER A 78 -0.19 -4.65 -2.68
C SER A 78 0.91 -4.58 -3.72
N ASP A 79 0.79 -3.67 -4.68
CA ASP A 79 1.87 -3.31 -5.60
C ASP A 79 2.90 -2.40 -4.91
N ASP A 80 3.93 -1.92 -5.61
CA ASP A 80 4.91 -0.97 -5.07
C ASP A 80 4.52 0.48 -5.36
N GLY A 81 4.49 1.29 -4.30
CA GLY A 81 4.15 2.72 -4.34
C GLY A 81 3.61 3.24 -3.01
N ASN A 82 3.02 4.44 -2.99
CA ASN A 82 2.39 5.00 -1.79
C ASN A 82 1.27 4.10 -1.24
N HIS A 83 0.57 3.39 -2.11
CA HIS A 83 -0.47 2.42 -1.72
C HIS A 83 0.09 1.27 -0.89
N THR A 84 1.36 0.87 -1.11
CA THR A 84 2.02 -0.15 -0.27
C THR A 84 2.15 0.32 1.17
N PHE A 85 2.61 1.55 1.36
CA PHE A 85 2.78 2.12 2.69
C PHE A 85 1.44 2.34 3.39
N LEU A 86 0.43 2.81 2.65
CA LEU A 86 -0.92 2.95 3.17
C LEU A 86 -1.51 1.59 3.58
N THR A 87 -1.34 0.56 2.75
CA THR A 87 -1.80 -0.80 3.08
C THR A 87 -1.10 -1.32 4.33
N ALA A 88 0.23 -1.18 4.42
CA ALA A 88 1.00 -1.63 5.57
C ALA A 88 0.64 -0.91 6.88
N GLU A 89 0.26 0.38 6.80
CA GLU A 89 -0.07 1.18 7.99
C GLU A 89 -1.54 1.10 8.40
N LEU A 90 -2.47 0.92 7.46
CA LEU A 90 -3.90 1.09 7.68
C LEU A 90 -4.72 -0.20 7.53
N MET A 91 -4.26 -1.16 6.71
CA MET A 91 -4.96 -2.43 6.54
C MET A 91 -4.73 -3.36 7.74
N GLN A 92 -5.79 -3.93 8.25
CA GLN A 92 -5.69 -4.97 9.27
C GLN A 92 -5.59 -6.34 8.60
N ILE A 93 -4.53 -7.08 8.92
CA ILE A 93 -4.31 -8.46 8.51
C ILE A 93 -4.54 -9.35 9.73
N ASN A 94 -5.43 -10.32 9.62
CA ASN A 94 -5.88 -11.14 10.75
C ASN A 94 -5.03 -12.40 10.94
N LYS A 95 -4.45 -12.93 9.86
CA LYS A 95 -3.62 -14.14 9.91
C LYS A 95 -2.32 -13.94 9.12
N GLY A 96 -1.28 -14.70 9.49
CA GLY A 96 -0.02 -14.71 8.76
C GLY A 96 -0.18 -15.32 7.36
N GLY A 97 0.53 -14.75 6.37
CA GLY A 97 0.50 -15.21 4.97
C GLY A 97 -0.65 -14.64 4.13
N GLU A 98 -1.46 -13.74 4.68
CA GLU A 98 -2.59 -13.12 3.97
C GLU A 98 -2.26 -11.76 3.35
N PHE A 99 -1.04 -11.29 3.50
CA PHE A 99 -0.54 -10.08 2.86
C PHE A 99 0.68 -10.39 2.00
N LEU A 100 0.59 -10.04 0.72
CA LEU A 100 1.66 -10.22 -0.26
C LEU A 100 2.05 -8.86 -0.84
N SER A 101 3.34 -8.62 -0.99
CA SER A 101 3.87 -7.38 -1.56
C SER A 101 5.28 -7.62 -2.10
N PRO A 102 5.71 -6.94 -3.17
CA PRO A 102 7.05 -7.08 -3.76
C PRO A 102 8.12 -6.30 -2.98
N THR A 103 7.98 -6.15 -1.66
CA THR A 103 8.82 -5.29 -0.81
C THR A 103 10.29 -5.68 -0.76
N ASP A 104 10.65 -6.89 -1.20
CA ASP A 104 12.05 -7.32 -1.30
C ASP A 104 12.77 -6.62 -2.47
N PHE A 105 12.07 -6.41 -3.58
CA PHE A 105 12.62 -5.83 -4.80
C PHE A 105 12.00 -4.49 -5.17
N ASN A 106 10.82 -4.17 -4.65
CA ASN A 106 10.06 -2.95 -4.91
C ASN A 106 9.74 -2.78 -6.41
N CYS A 107 9.22 -3.84 -7.05
CA CYS A 107 8.84 -3.78 -8.45
C CYS A 107 7.38 -3.35 -8.63
N MET A 108 7.16 -2.29 -9.42
CA MET A 108 5.83 -1.91 -9.89
C MET A 108 5.31 -2.92 -10.92
N GLY A 109 3.98 -3.14 -10.94
CA GLY A 109 3.34 -4.09 -11.85
C GLY A 109 3.26 -5.52 -11.32
N TYR A 110 3.54 -5.72 -10.03
CA TYR A 110 3.46 -7.03 -9.37
C TYR A 110 2.01 -7.47 -9.10
N CYS A 111 1.17 -6.55 -8.65
CA CYS A 111 -0.14 -6.86 -8.06
C CYS A 111 -1.09 -7.54 -9.02
N VAL A 112 -1.21 -7.08 -10.26
CA VAL A 112 -2.20 -7.61 -11.22
C VAL A 112 -1.93 -9.09 -11.51
N PRO A 113 -0.74 -9.49 -12.01
CA PRO A 113 -0.46 -10.90 -12.29
C PRO A 113 -0.41 -11.76 -11.02
N ALA A 114 0.10 -11.22 -9.91
CA ALA A 114 0.12 -11.96 -8.63
C ALA A 114 -1.28 -12.28 -8.13
N SER A 115 -2.23 -11.35 -8.27
CA SER A 115 -3.64 -11.57 -7.88
C SER A 115 -4.28 -12.69 -8.69
N ILE A 116 -3.98 -12.78 -9.97
CA ILE A 116 -4.43 -13.88 -10.85
C ILE A 116 -3.86 -15.20 -10.35
N GLY A 117 -2.54 -15.27 -10.15
CA GLY A 117 -1.87 -16.48 -9.67
C GLY A 117 -2.38 -16.95 -8.31
N VAL A 118 -2.61 -16.03 -7.37
CA VAL A 118 -3.17 -16.36 -6.05
C VAL A 118 -4.61 -16.86 -6.17
N LYS A 119 -5.45 -16.22 -6.98
CA LYS A 119 -6.84 -16.66 -7.18
C LYS A 119 -6.93 -18.02 -7.86
N MET A 120 -5.99 -18.34 -8.78
CA MET A 120 -5.87 -19.68 -9.36
C MET A 120 -5.47 -20.74 -8.32
N ALA A 121 -4.55 -20.39 -7.43
CA ALA A 121 -4.08 -21.31 -6.39
C ALA A 121 -5.09 -21.50 -5.24
N LEU A 122 -5.91 -20.48 -4.98
CA LEU A 122 -6.88 -20.41 -3.87
C LEU A 122 -8.23 -19.93 -4.40
N PRO A 123 -8.93 -20.74 -5.22
CA PRO A 123 -10.13 -20.31 -5.95
C PRO A 123 -11.28 -19.90 -5.03
N ASP A 124 -11.37 -20.47 -3.84
CA ASP A 124 -12.45 -20.22 -2.89
C ASP A 124 -12.22 -18.99 -2.01
N ARG A 125 -11.01 -18.40 -2.04
CA ARG A 125 -10.68 -17.24 -1.21
C ARG A 125 -10.90 -15.94 -1.96
N GLN A 126 -11.30 -14.91 -1.22
CA GLN A 126 -11.31 -13.54 -1.73
C GLN A 126 -9.88 -13.04 -1.95
N VAL A 127 -9.63 -12.40 -3.08
CA VAL A 127 -8.33 -11.82 -3.43
C VAL A 127 -8.51 -10.37 -3.80
N ALA A 128 -7.96 -9.47 -2.97
CA ALA A 128 -8.03 -8.03 -3.13
C ALA A 128 -6.63 -7.47 -3.45
N GLY A 129 -6.44 -6.98 -4.67
CA GLY A 129 -5.23 -6.30 -5.11
C GLY A 129 -5.34 -4.79 -4.89
N ILE A 130 -4.33 -4.18 -4.27
CA ILE A 130 -4.20 -2.73 -4.11
C ILE A 130 -3.06 -2.27 -5.01
N VAL A 131 -3.38 -1.49 -6.03
CA VAL A 131 -2.42 -1.10 -7.08
C VAL A 131 -2.56 0.39 -7.39
N GLY A 132 -1.45 1.10 -7.57
CA GLY A 132 -1.47 2.48 -8.06
C GLY A 132 -1.74 2.53 -9.56
N ASP A 133 -2.26 3.64 -10.05
CA ASP A 133 -2.55 3.86 -11.48
C ASP A 133 -1.32 3.68 -12.37
N GLY A 134 -0.16 4.20 -11.96
CA GLY A 134 1.10 4.00 -12.69
C GLY A 134 1.56 2.54 -12.72
N ALA A 135 1.41 1.80 -11.63
CA ALA A 135 1.74 0.38 -11.58
C ALA A 135 0.75 -0.46 -12.38
N PHE A 136 -0.54 -0.11 -12.33
CA PHE A 136 -1.58 -0.75 -13.14
C PHE A 136 -1.29 -0.61 -14.64
N LEU A 137 -0.84 0.55 -15.12
CA LEU A 137 -0.49 0.75 -16.53
C LEU A 137 0.65 -0.14 -17.01
N MET A 138 1.48 -0.69 -16.12
CA MET A 138 2.58 -1.58 -16.50
C MET A 138 2.10 -2.98 -16.85
N THR A 139 1.12 -3.52 -16.14
CA THR A 139 0.67 -4.92 -16.25
C THR A 139 -0.84 -5.10 -16.29
N GLY A 140 -1.61 -4.00 -16.36
CA GLY A 140 -3.07 -4.06 -16.37
C GLY A 140 -3.65 -4.90 -17.51
N LEU A 141 -2.95 -5.03 -18.64
CA LEU A 141 -3.37 -5.89 -19.75
C LEU A 141 -3.48 -7.37 -19.35
N GLU A 142 -2.80 -7.82 -18.29
CA GLU A 142 -2.96 -9.17 -17.76
C GLU A 142 -4.38 -9.45 -17.24
N SER A 143 -5.18 -8.42 -17.04
CA SER A 143 -6.61 -8.59 -16.72
C SER A 143 -7.39 -9.35 -17.80
N VAL A 144 -6.92 -9.33 -19.07
CA VAL A 144 -7.46 -10.18 -20.15
C VAL A 144 -7.35 -11.66 -19.79
N THR A 145 -6.27 -12.09 -19.16
CA THR A 145 -6.09 -13.48 -18.72
C THR A 145 -7.15 -13.85 -17.68
N ALA A 146 -7.46 -12.96 -16.77
CA ALA A 146 -8.49 -13.17 -15.76
C ALA A 146 -9.89 -13.23 -16.38
N GLY A 147 -10.23 -12.25 -17.24
CA GLY A 147 -11.53 -12.19 -17.92
C GLY A 147 -11.78 -13.40 -18.84
N ALA A 148 -10.75 -13.88 -19.55
CA ALA A 148 -10.86 -15.01 -20.47
C ALA A 148 -10.98 -16.37 -19.75
N ASN A 149 -10.65 -16.48 -18.47
CA ASN A 149 -10.58 -17.74 -17.72
C ASN A 149 -11.44 -17.75 -16.45
N ASP A 150 -12.35 -16.79 -16.29
CA ASP A 150 -13.26 -16.66 -15.12
C ASP A 150 -12.47 -16.68 -13.77
N ILE A 151 -11.27 -16.09 -13.77
CA ILE A 151 -10.45 -15.93 -12.58
C ILE A 151 -10.81 -14.56 -11.98
N ALA A 152 -11.37 -14.52 -10.78
CA ALA A 152 -12.03 -13.35 -10.21
C ALA A 152 -11.28 -12.67 -9.03
N PRO A 153 -10.09 -12.08 -9.22
CA PRO A 153 -9.55 -11.13 -8.27
C PRO A 153 -10.27 -9.79 -8.38
N ILE A 154 -10.15 -8.96 -7.34
CA ILE A 154 -10.58 -7.57 -7.34
C ILE A 154 -9.34 -6.69 -7.34
N TRP A 155 -9.23 -5.74 -8.28
CA TRP A 155 -8.15 -4.76 -8.29
C TRP A 155 -8.67 -3.38 -7.94
N PHE A 156 -8.30 -2.87 -6.78
CA PHE A 156 -8.53 -1.50 -6.35
C PHE A 156 -7.39 -0.63 -6.88
N VAL A 157 -7.66 0.08 -7.98
CA VAL A 157 -6.70 0.99 -8.60
C VAL A 157 -6.78 2.34 -7.91
N PHE A 158 -5.77 2.66 -7.12
CA PHE A 158 -5.62 3.94 -6.44
C PHE A 158 -5.16 4.99 -7.45
N ASN A 159 -6.12 5.76 -7.93
CA ASN A 159 -5.96 6.70 -9.02
C ASN A 159 -5.88 8.14 -8.48
N ASP A 160 -4.72 8.74 -8.58
CA ASP A 160 -4.49 10.17 -8.34
C ASP A 160 -3.93 10.90 -9.58
N GLY A 161 -3.58 10.16 -10.63
CA GLY A 161 -3.04 10.68 -11.88
C GLY A 161 -1.54 10.94 -11.84
N GLU A 162 -0.84 10.50 -10.80
CA GLU A 162 0.57 10.78 -10.61
C GLU A 162 1.34 9.58 -10.04
N LEU A 163 2.61 9.47 -10.37
CA LEU A 163 3.56 8.62 -9.64
C LEU A 163 3.87 9.29 -8.30
N ALA A 164 2.87 9.30 -7.40
CA ALA A 164 2.84 10.12 -6.20
C ALA A 164 4.04 9.90 -5.27
N GLN A 165 4.55 8.68 -5.14
CA GLN A 165 5.74 8.41 -4.34
C GLN A 165 6.98 9.10 -4.91
N ILE A 166 7.13 9.11 -6.23
CA ILE A 166 8.23 9.77 -6.93
C ILE A 166 8.09 11.28 -6.84
N ALA A 167 6.87 11.81 -7.05
CA ALA A 167 6.58 13.23 -6.91
C ALA A 167 6.93 13.72 -5.49
N GLN A 168 6.46 13.03 -4.45
CA GLN A 168 6.79 13.37 -3.06
C GLN A 168 8.29 13.30 -2.77
N ALA A 169 9.01 12.33 -3.35
CA ALA A 169 10.45 12.22 -3.21
C ALA A 169 11.21 13.34 -3.93
N GLN A 170 10.67 13.86 -5.04
CA GLN A 170 11.25 14.99 -5.79
C GLN A 170 10.91 16.34 -5.14
N GLU A 171 9.71 16.50 -4.60
CA GLU A 171 9.24 17.76 -4.04
C GLU A 171 10.15 18.32 -2.94
N ILE A 172 10.61 17.47 -2.02
CA ILE A 172 11.45 17.90 -0.88
C ILE A 172 12.82 18.44 -1.34
N PRO A 173 13.65 17.69 -2.11
CA PRO A 173 14.97 18.14 -2.50
C PRO A 173 14.97 19.12 -3.68
N TYR A 174 13.97 19.04 -4.58
CA TYR A 174 13.98 19.80 -5.84
C TYR A 174 12.97 20.92 -5.88
N GLN A 175 11.99 20.95 -4.97
CA GLN A 175 10.86 21.92 -4.95
C GLN A 175 10.09 21.94 -6.29
N ARG A 176 10.10 20.85 -6.99
CA ARG A 176 9.40 20.62 -8.26
C ARG A 176 9.27 19.13 -8.53
N THR A 177 8.27 18.76 -9.31
CA THR A 177 8.11 17.41 -9.87
C THR A 177 8.43 17.42 -11.38
N ALA A 178 8.87 16.29 -11.91
CA ALA A 178 9.13 16.10 -13.32
C ALA A 178 8.92 14.65 -13.70
N CYS A 179 8.22 14.42 -14.83
CA CYS A 179 7.93 13.09 -15.36
C CYS A 179 7.16 12.20 -14.37
N THR A 180 6.28 12.78 -13.57
CA THR A 180 5.48 12.07 -12.58
C THR A 180 4.01 11.91 -12.98
N ASP A 181 3.56 12.68 -13.97
CA ASP A 181 2.20 12.57 -14.49
C ASP A 181 1.98 11.20 -15.14
N VAL A 182 0.90 10.53 -14.75
CA VAL A 182 0.41 9.29 -15.35
C VAL A 182 -0.60 9.64 -16.44
N GLY A 183 -0.52 8.98 -17.57
CA GLY A 183 -1.48 9.20 -18.66
C GLY A 183 -2.92 8.91 -18.21
N LYS A 184 -3.88 9.68 -18.74
CA LYS A 184 -5.30 9.47 -18.43
C LYS A 184 -5.81 8.20 -19.13
N LEU A 185 -6.17 7.19 -18.34
CA LEU A 185 -6.82 5.99 -18.80
C LEU A 185 -8.33 6.10 -18.56
N ASN A 186 -9.12 5.70 -19.55
CA ASN A 186 -10.54 5.44 -19.34
C ASN A 186 -10.68 4.01 -18.79
N TYR A 187 -10.77 3.88 -17.46
CA TYR A 187 -10.80 2.59 -16.77
C TYR A 187 -12.05 1.77 -17.09
N GLU A 188 -13.20 2.40 -17.32
CA GLU A 188 -14.42 1.72 -17.72
C GLU A 188 -14.30 1.10 -19.12
N ALA A 189 -13.81 1.87 -20.08
CA ALA A 189 -13.55 1.35 -21.42
C ALA A 189 -12.47 0.26 -21.43
N PHE A 190 -11.44 0.41 -20.60
CA PHE A 190 -10.39 -0.60 -20.43
C PHE A 190 -10.97 -1.90 -19.85
N ALA A 191 -11.77 -1.83 -18.78
CA ALA A 191 -12.42 -2.98 -18.18
C ALA A 191 -13.32 -3.71 -19.20
N THR A 192 -14.12 -2.95 -19.94
CA THR A 192 -14.95 -3.51 -21.03
C THR A 192 -14.10 -4.23 -22.09
N ALA A 193 -12.99 -3.62 -22.51
CA ALA A 193 -12.11 -4.18 -23.54
C ALA A 193 -11.38 -5.45 -23.07
N THR A 194 -11.15 -5.60 -21.79
CA THR A 194 -10.44 -6.76 -21.18
C THR A 194 -11.39 -7.82 -20.61
N GLY A 195 -12.70 -7.60 -20.70
CA GLY A 195 -13.71 -8.57 -20.23
C GLY A 195 -13.80 -8.65 -18.70
N VAL A 196 -13.53 -7.54 -17.99
CA VAL A 196 -13.66 -7.46 -16.54
C VAL A 196 -14.75 -6.48 -16.15
N ASP A 197 -15.37 -6.67 -14.99
CA ASP A 197 -16.37 -5.76 -14.45
C ASP A 197 -15.73 -4.45 -13.98
N TYR A 198 -16.52 -3.39 -13.97
CA TYR A 198 -16.06 -2.07 -13.56
C TYR A 198 -16.89 -1.50 -12.41
N VAL A 199 -16.20 -0.93 -11.44
CA VAL A 199 -16.78 -0.15 -10.34
C VAL A 199 -15.98 1.14 -10.19
N GLU A 200 -16.66 2.25 -9.90
CA GLU A 200 -15.99 3.52 -9.57
C GLU A 200 -16.34 3.95 -8.15
N ILE A 201 -15.31 4.36 -7.39
CA ILE A 201 -15.41 4.93 -6.04
C ILE A 201 -14.74 6.30 -6.09
N ARG A 202 -15.54 7.37 -6.03
CA ARG A 202 -15.05 8.76 -6.17
C ARG A 202 -14.80 9.42 -4.83
N THR A 203 -15.66 9.13 -3.86
CA THR A 203 -15.69 9.78 -2.54
C THR A 203 -15.86 8.74 -1.44
N ASP A 204 -15.73 9.18 -0.19
CA ASP A 204 -15.97 8.32 0.98
C ASP A 204 -17.39 7.74 1.02
N ASP A 205 -18.38 8.46 0.47
CA ASP A 205 -19.78 8.04 0.47
C ASP A 205 -20.04 6.84 -0.48
N ASP A 206 -19.18 6.65 -1.49
CA ASP A 206 -19.28 5.55 -2.45
C ASP A 206 -18.66 4.25 -1.93
N LEU A 207 -17.92 4.28 -0.80
CA LEU A 207 -17.07 3.16 -0.34
C LEU A 207 -17.87 1.90 -0.07
N ALA A 208 -18.93 1.99 0.74
CA ALA A 208 -19.68 0.81 1.18
C ALA A 208 -20.34 0.10 0.00
N ASP A 209 -21.02 0.84 -0.87
CA ASP A 209 -21.68 0.28 -2.07
C ASP A 209 -20.67 -0.22 -3.08
N GLY A 210 -19.62 0.56 -3.38
CA GLY A 210 -18.61 0.20 -4.38
C GLY A 210 -17.86 -1.08 -4.02
N ILE A 211 -17.44 -1.22 -2.76
CA ILE A 211 -16.76 -2.44 -2.29
C ILE A 211 -17.71 -3.64 -2.30
N SER A 212 -18.95 -3.46 -1.83
CA SER A 212 -19.98 -4.52 -1.85
C SER A 212 -20.25 -5.04 -3.27
N ARG A 213 -20.39 -4.15 -4.23
CA ARG A 213 -20.60 -4.51 -5.64
C ARG A 213 -19.41 -5.27 -6.23
N ALA A 214 -18.18 -4.83 -5.91
CA ALA A 214 -16.98 -5.51 -6.37
C ALA A 214 -16.87 -6.93 -5.78
N LEU A 215 -17.17 -7.10 -4.50
CA LEU A 215 -17.19 -8.41 -3.85
C LEU A 215 -18.28 -9.32 -4.40
N ALA A 216 -19.47 -8.80 -4.66
CA ALA A 216 -20.56 -9.57 -5.26
C ALA A 216 -20.20 -10.07 -6.67
N ALA A 217 -19.62 -9.22 -7.52
CA ALA A 217 -19.16 -9.61 -8.85
C ALA A 217 -18.07 -10.68 -8.79
N ALA A 218 -17.10 -10.54 -7.89
CA ALA A 218 -16.06 -11.55 -7.69
C ALA A 218 -16.62 -12.87 -7.14
N GLY A 219 -17.66 -12.82 -6.32
CA GLY A 219 -18.43 -14.00 -5.87
C GLY A 219 -19.13 -14.74 -7.01
N ASP A 220 -19.50 -14.02 -8.08
CA ASP A 220 -20.06 -14.58 -9.31
C ASP A 220 -18.98 -15.00 -10.34
N ASN A 221 -17.73 -15.16 -9.91
CA ASN A 221 -16.56 -15.50 -10.75
C ASN A 221 -16.25 -14.47 -11.85
N ARG A 222 -16.55 -13.18 -11.61
CA ARG A 222 -16.21 -12.10 -12.53
C ARG A 222 -15.10 -11.25 -11.95
N PRO A 223 -13.92 -11.13 -12.62
CA PRO A 223 -12.85 -10.24 -12.18
C PRO A 223 -13.32 -8.78 -12.20
N VAL A 224 -12.85 -7.97 -11.27
CA VAL A 224 -13.34 -6.60 -11.11
C VAL A 224 -12.22 -5.60 -11.03
N LEU A 225 -12.31 -4.54 -11.81
CA LEU A 225 -11.48 -3.36 -11.73
C LEU A 225 -12.28 -2.26 -11.01
N VAL A 226 -11.75 -1.82 -9.87
CA VAL A 226 -12.34 -0.74 -9.07
C VAL A 226 -11.45 0.49 -9.18
N ASN A 227 -11.93 1.55 -9.83
CA ASN A 227 -11.23 2.83 -9.92
C ASN A 227 -11.51 3.65 -8.66
N VAL A 228 -10.49 3.84 -7.81
CA VAL A 228 -10.61 4.55 -6.53
C VAL A 228 -9.91 5.90 -6.62
N HIS A 229 -10.65 7.01 -6.52
CA HIS A 229 -10.11 8.36 -6.50
C HIS A 229 -9.46 8.67 -5.15
N ILE A 230 -8.29 8.12 -4.91
CA ILE A 230 -7.61 8.17 -3.61
C ILE A 230 -6.96 9.52 -3.33
N ASP A 231 -6.90 9.90 -2.05
CA ASP A 231 -6.14 11.06 -1.58
C ASP A 231 -4.76 10.65 -1.05
N TYR A 232 -3.69 11.17 -1.67
CA TYR A 232 -2.31 11.03 -1.22
C TYR A 232 -1.71 12.30 -0.61
N SER A 233 -2.53 13.31 -0.31
CA SER A 233 -2.02 14.58 0.21
C SER A 233 -1.43 14.47 1.62
N LYS A 234 -1.92 13.54 2.45
CA LYS A 234 -1.32 13.20 3.74
C LYS A 234 -0.25 12.13 3.56
N LYS A 235 0.96 12.41 4.03
CA LYS A 235 2.10 11.47 3.96
C LYS A 235 2.01 10.42 5.07
N THR A 236 2.36 9.19 4.74
CA THR A 236 2.48 8.08 5.70
C THR A 236 3.64 8.31 6.67
N GLN A 237 3.61 7.67 7.82
CA GLN A 237 4.74 7.67 8.77
C GLN A 237 5.99 7.05 8.14
N PHE A 238 5.82 6.03 7.30
CA PHE A 238 6.93 5.42 6.57
C PHE A 238 7.63 6.43 5.66
N THR A 239 6.89 7.20 4.87
CA THR A 239 7.44 8.26 4.00
C THR A 239 8.20 9.31 4.82
N VAL A 240 7.60 9.79 5.92
CA VAL A 240 8.23 10.77 6.82
C VAL A 240 9.48 10.19 7.48
N GLY A 241 9.41 8.95 7.98
CA GLY A 241 10.52 8.25 8.63
C GLY A 241 11.70 8.02 7.69
N THR A 242 11.44 7.67 6.43
CA THR A 242 12.47 7.49 5.40
C THR A 242 13.24 8.78 5.16
N VAL A 243 12.55 9.90 5.01
CA VAL A 243 13.18 11.21 4.84
C VAL A 243 14.05 11.58 6.05
N GLN A 244 13.51 11.43 7.26
CA GLN A 244 14.25 11.71 8.49
C GLN A 244 15.48 10.83 8.65
N THR A 245 15.36 9.53 8.37
CA THR A 245 16.44 8.56 8.47
C THR A 245 17.56 8.86 7.47
N ASN A 246 17.22 9.17 6.24
CA ASN A 246 18.20 9.54 5.22
C ASN A 246 18.92 10.84 5.60
N LEU A 247 18.20 11.85 6.07
CA LEU A 247 18.84 13.07 6.58
C LEU A 247 19.79 12.80 7.74
N LYS A 248 19.45 11.90 8.67
CA LYS A 248 20.33 11.53 9.80
C LYS A 248 21.64 10.85 9.35
N ARG A 249 21.60 10.10 8.25
CA ARG A 249 22.78 9.37 7.71
C ARG A 249 23.81 10.26 7.04
N PHE A 250 23.43 11.43 6.56
CA PHE A 250 24.37 12.36 5.93
C PHE A 250 25.26 13.03 7.00
N ASP A 251 26.51 13.30 6.64
CA ASP A 251 27.40 14.16 7.41
C ASP A 251 26.89 15.62 7.46
N THR A 252 27.40 16.40 8.35
CA THR A 252 26.97 17.78 8.57
C THR A 252 27.10 18.63 7.30
N LYS A 253 28.17 18.45 6.52
CA LYS A 253 28.43 19.18 5.27
C LYS A 253 27.36 18.88 4.22
N ASN A 254 27.02 17.60 4.05
CA ASN A 254 25.98 17.18 3.11
C ASN A 254 24.57 17.62 3.57
N LYS A 255 24.27 17.54 4.87
CA LYS A 255 23.02 18.10 5.43
C LYS A 255 22.87 19.59 5.11
N LEU A 256 23.89 20.40 5.41
CA LEU A 256 23.88 21.83 5.14
C LEU A 256 23.75 22.13 3.64
N ARG A 257 24.41 21.35 2.79
CA ARG A 257 24.31 21.49 1.33
C ARG A 257 22.90 21.19 0.83
N ILE A 258 22.23 20.15 1.33
CA ILE A 258 20.87 19.77 0.93
C ILE A 258 19.89 20.85 1.40
N VAL A 259 19.95 21.23 2.67
CA VAL A 259 19.09 22.27 3.25
C VAL A 259 19.30 23.60 2.54
N GLY A 260 20.54 24.02 2.33
CA GLY A 260 20.88 25.27 1.63
C GLY A 260 20.34 25.29 0.19
N ARG A 261 20.43 24.17 -0.55
CA ARG A 261 19.82 24.03 -1.88
C ARG A 261 18.30 24.10 -1.85
N ALA A 262 17.66 23.44 -0.90
CA ALA A 262 16.20 23.48 -0.76
C ALA A 262 15.72 24.90 -0.45
N ILE A 263 16.39 25.61 0.46
CA ILE A 263 16.10 27.02 0.78
C ILE A 263 16.31 27.89 -0.45
N LYS A 264 17.46 27.76 -1.14
CA LYS A 264 17.76 28.54 -2.33
C LYS A 264 16.66 28.38 -3.41
N ARG A 265 16.24 27.14 -3.67
CA ARG A 265 15.19 26.85 -4.64
C ARG A 265 13.83 27.41 -4.22
N LYS A 266 13.49 27.32 -2.93
CA LYS A 266 12.26 27.90 -2.41
C LYS A 266 12.20 29.43 -2.56
N ILE A 267 13.34 30.11 -2.44
CA ILE A 267 13.41 31.59 -2.53
C ILE A 267 13.54 32.04 -3.98
N PHE A 268 14.32 31.37 -4.79
CA PHE A 268 14.72 31.85 -6.14
C PHE A 268 14.12 31.05 -7.30
N GLY A 269 13.38 29.94 -7.02
CA GLY A 269 12.73 29.11 -8.05
C GLY A 269 13.69 28.39 -9.00
N THR A 270 14.96 28.20 -8.62
CA THR A 270 16.00 27.59 -9.49
C THR A 270 16.58 26.33 -8.89
#